data_73d3bc96332f50d78e71822e51e87d59
#
_entry.id   73d3bc96332f50d78e71822e51e87d59
#
_cell.length_a   1.000
_cell.length_b   1.000
_cell.length_c   1.000
_cell.angle_alpha   90.00
_cell.angle_beta   90.00
_cell.angle_gamma   90.00
#
_symmetry.space_group_name_H-M   'P 1'
#
loop_
_entity.id
_entity.type
_entity.pdbx_description
1 polymer ?
#
loop_
_entity_poly.entity_id
_entity_poly.type
_entity_poly.pdbx_seq_one_letter_code
_entity_poly.pdbx_strand_id
1 'polypeptide(L)'
;ILGHCKGKIDYKAKEKEIQDLADKYHFAVNAGEYVKNLTVGAQQKVEILKALYLNSKILIMDEPTAVLTPQEAEILMQFVREYVAKGNSVVFITHKMKEVMEVSDRIIVLRNGRVSGTINEEEVKSVKETELVNMMIGHALEVLKSPGGEEENPKVRFSVSHLSIIPKDEVPILSDVSFEIRGGEVLGFAGVSGNGQQELCEAIYGARTINTGKIVLDGEDVTHLSITERIRKGIGYLASDRYKYGMVSDMSLSENLMLKASYLERWVKHGIIQWKKVNQDTEKIIADYKVKAPDYSVNIGSLSGGNQQKLVVAREVDMGRNLVIFDQPTRGLDLGAINYVHKTILKEKELGKSILLVSTELSEIFALSDRIAVLYKGRIMGIYRNGEISTDRIGLLMAGVGEKEAANG
;
A
#
# COMPACT_ATOMS: atom_id res chain seq x y z
N ILE A 1 -11.86 -20.46 -19.65
CA ILE A 1 -12.15 -21.45 -20.72
C ILE A 1 -12.35 -20.84 -22.10
N LEU A 2 -12.43 -19.52 -22.22
CA LEU A 2 -12.57 -18.80 -23.49
C LEU A 2 -11.42 -19.20 -24.45
N GLY A 3 -11.78 -19.56 -25.68
CA GLY A 3 -10.79 -20.00 -26.69
C GLY A 3 -10.34 -21.46 -26.59
N HIS A 4 -10.69 -22.22 -25.55
CA HIS A 4 -10.23 -23.60 -25.34
C HIS A 4 -11.35 -24.64 -25.45
N CYS A 5 -12.61 -24.23 -25.67
CA CYS A 5 -13.73 -25.12 -25.91
C CYS A 5 -14.15 -25.09 -27.39
N LYS A 6 -14.31 -26.25 -28.01
CA LYS A 6 -14.86 -26.39 -29.36
C LYS A 6 -16.35 -26.73 -29.25
N GLY A 7 -17.19 -26.02 -29.99
CA GLY A 7 -18.65 -26.29 -30.03
C GLY A 7 -19.44 -25.59 -28.91
N LYS A 8 -20.63 -26.15 -28.60
CA LYS A 8 -21.52 -25.58 -27.58
C LYS A 8 -20.99 -25.86 -26.17
N ILE A 9 -20.84 -24.81 -25.38
CA ILE A 9 -20.30 -24.91 -24.01
C ILE A 9 -21.42 -25.34 -23.06
N ASP A 10 -21.24 -26.46 -22.35
CA ASP A 10 -22.04 -26.81 -21.17
C ASP A 10 -21.46 -26.07 -19.94
N TYR A 11 -22.11 -24.95 -19.63
CA TYR A 11 -21.68 -24.09 -18.51
C TYR A 11 -21.70 -24.78 -17.15
N LYS A 12 -22.73 -25.63 -16.89
CA LYS A 12 -22.87 -26.35 -15.61
C LYS A 12 -21.76 -27.39 -15.41
N ALA A 13 -21.44 -28.14 -16.47
CA ALA A 13 -20.36 -29.12 -16.42
C ALA A 13 -19.01 -28.42 -16.23
N LYS A 14 -18.77 -27.29 -16.90
CA LYS A 14 -17.53 -26.51 -16.77
C LYS A 14 -17.40 -25.80 -15.43
N GLU A 15 -18.49 -25.27 -14.88
CA GLU A 15 -18.50 -24.70 -13.54
C GLU A 15 -18.11 -25.74 -12.49
N LYS A 16 -18.68 -26.96 -12.58
CA LYS A 16 -18.30 -28.07 -11.69
C LYS A 16 -16.81 -28.43 -11.83
N GLU A 17 -16.31 -28.57 -13.06
CA GLU A 17 -14.90 -28.89 -13.32
C GLU A 17 -13.94 -27.86 -12.72
N ILE A 18 -14.28 -26.56 -12.83
CA ILE A 18 -13.50 -25.47 -12.25
C ILE A 18 -13.61 -25.45 -10.72
N GLN A 19 -14.80 -25.73 -10.16
CA GLN A 19 -14.98 -25.83 -8.72
C GLN A 19 -14.16 -27.00 -8.14
N ASP A 20 -14.21 -28.17 -8.77
CA ASP A 20 -13.42 -29.33 -8.36
C ASP A 20 -11.91 -29.03 -8.39
N LEU A 21 -11.46 -28.21 -9.36
CA LEU A 21 -10.08 -27.75 -9.44
C LEU A 21 -9.73 -26.76 -8.33
N ALA A 22 -10.63 -25.82 -8.01
CA ALA A 22 -10.44 -24.86 -6.92
C ALA A 22 -10.37 -25.57 -5.56
N ASP A 23 -11.28 -26.50 -5.31
CA ASP A 23 -11.35 -27.30 -4.08
C ASP A 23 -10.10 -28.17 -3.91
N LYS A 24 -9.59 -28.76 -4.98
CA LYS A 24 -8.36 -29.58 -4.99
C LYS A 24 -7.12 -28.79 -4.48
N TYR A 25 -7.06 -27.51 -4.75
CA TYR A 25 -5.94 -26.65 -4.34
C TYR A 25 -6.29 -25.72 -3.17
N HIS A 26 -7.42 -25.97 -2.50
CA HIS A 26 -7.90 -25.21 -1.35
C HIS A 26 -8.09 -23.70 -1.61
N PHE A 27 -8.38 -23.37 -2.87
CA PHE A 27 -8.73 -22.00 -3.24
C PHE A 27 -10.21 -21.76 -2.95
N ALA A 28 -10.51 -20.96 -1.93
CA ALA A 28 -11.86 -20.57 -1.56
C ALA A 28 -12.44 -19.59 -2.60
N VAL A 29 -12.85 -20.12 -3.77
CA VAL A 29 -13.47 -19.39 -4.89
C VAL A 29 -14.74 -20.12 -5.30
N ASN A 30 -15.83 -19.37 -5.50
CA ASN A 30 -17.05 -19.90 -6.07
C ASN A 30 -17.01 -19.76 -7.60
N ALA A 31 -16.96 -20.88 -8.33
CA ALA A 31 -16.84 -20.90 -9.78
C ALA A 31 -18.08 -20.31 -10.52
N GLY A 32 -19.24 -20.23 -9.87
CA GLY A 32 -20.46 -19.62 -10.40
C GLY A 32 -20.55 -18.11 -10.24
N GLU A 33 -19.62 -17.50 -9.47
CA GLU A 33 -19.65 -16.05 -9.18
C GLU A 33 -19.02 -15.23 -10.32
N TYR A 34 -19.55 -14.03 -10.55
CA TYR A 34 -18.94 -13.10 -11.50
C TYR A 34 -17.63 -12.54 -10.95
N VAL A 35 -16.55 -12.57 -11.75
CA VAL A 35 -15.22 -12.09 -11.36
C VAL A 35 -15.24 -10.65 -10.84
N LYS A 36 -16.09 -9.79 -11.40
CA LYS A 36 -16.24 -8.38 -10.94
C LYS A 36 -16.73 -8.23 -9.50
N ASN A 37 -17.39 -9.26 -8.95
CA ASN A 37 -17.92 -9.27 -7.59
C ASN A 37 -16.93 -9.89 -6.59
N LEU A 38 -15.86 -10.52 -7.07
CA LEU A 38 -14.85 -11.16 -6.24
C LEU A 38 -13.92 -10.12 -5.61
N THR A 39 -13.43 -10.42 -4.42
CA THR A 39 -12.32 -9.65 -3.82
C THR A 39 -11.07 -9.76 -4.68
N VAL A 40 -10.14 -8.81 -4.55
CA VAL A 40 -8.91 -8.80 -5.36
C VAL A 40 -8.08 -10.08 -5.13
N GLY A 41 -8.03 -10.59 -3.88
CA GLY A 41 -7.39 -11.86 -3.58
C GLY A 41 -8.06 -13.07 -4.25
N ALA A 42 -9.40 -13.08 -4.33
CA ALA A 42 -10.12 -14.11 -5.05
C ALA A 42 -9.91 -14.02 -6.56
N GLN A 43 -9.83 -12.81 -7.13
CA GLN A 43 -9.49 -12.60 -8.55
C GLN A 43 -8.09 -13.14 -8.87
N GLN A 44 -7.11 -12.95 -7.99
CA GLN A 44 -5.77 -13.53 -8.12
C GLN A 44 -5.82 -15.06 -8.20
N LYS A 45 -6.61 -15.71 -7.33
CA LYS A 45 -6.80 -17.16 -7.36
C LYS A 45 -7.45 -17.65 -8.66
N VAL A 46 -8.37 -16.86 -9.24
CA VAL A 46 -8.96 -17.15 -10.56
C VAL A 46 -7.91 -17.14 -11.67
N GLU A 47 -6.95 -16.19 -11.66
CA GLU A 47 -5.87 -16.18 -12.64
C GLU A 47 -4.97 -17.43 -12.53
N ILE A 48 -4.68 -17.89 -11.32
CA ILE A 48 -3.94 -19.13 -11.10
C ILE A 48 -4.75 -20.33 -11.59
N LEU A 49 -6.04 -20.41 -11.28
CA LEU A 49 -6.94 -21.48 -11.76
C LEU A 49 -7.01 -21.53 -13.29
N LYS A 50 -6.99 -20.40 -13.97
CA LYS A 50 -6.94 -20.34 -15.45
C LYS A 50 -5.68 -21.05 -15.99
N ALA A 51 -4.52 -20.76 -15.42
CA ALA A 51 -3.26 -21.38 -15.83
C ALA A 51 -3.25 -22.91 -15.54
N LEU A 52 -3.82 -23.32 -14.39
CA LEU A 52 -3.96 -24.72 -14.02
C LEU A 52 -4.93 -25.49 -14.91
N TYR A 53 -6.03 -24.86 -15.26
CA TYR A 53 -7.01 -25.45 -16.18
C TYR A 53 -6.41 -25.80 -17.54
N LEU A 54 -5.42 -25.04 -17.97
CA LEU A 54 -4.68 -25.28 -19.22
C LEU A 54 -3.57 -26.33 -19.10
N ASN A 55 -3.44 -27.01 -17.96
CA ASN A 55 -2.36 -27.98 -17.70
C ASN A 55 -0.97 -27.43 -17.96
N SER A 56 -0.72 -26.16 -17.64
CA SER A 56 0.58 -25.51 -17.80
C SER A 56 1.64 -26.27 -17.03
N LYS A 57 2.80 -26.49 -17.63
CA LYS A 57 3.94 -27.15 -16.98
C LYS A 57 4.91 -26.16 -16.33
N ILE A 58 4.86 -24.92 -16.77
CA ILE A 58 5.63 -23.80 -16.23
C ILE A 58 4.65 -22.70 -15.87
N LEU A 59 4.67 -22.27 -14.63
CA LEU A 59 3.93 -21.09 -14.14
C LEU A 59 4.89 -19.94 -13.92
N ILE A 60 4.53 -18.76 -14.41
CA ILE A 60 5.23 -17.51 -14.10
C ILE A 60 4.27 -16.69 -13.24
N MET A 61 4.68 -16.40 -12.01
CA MET A 61 3.90 -15.65 -11.02
C MET A 61 4.64 -14.36 -10.68
N ASP A 62 4.03 -13.22 -11.01
CA ASP A 62 4.58 -11.91 -10.74
C ASP A 62 3.83 -11.29 -9.56
N GLU A 63 4.55 -11.08 -8.43
CA GLU A 63 4.03 -10.54 -7.16
C GLU A 63 2.69 -11.19 -6.70
N PRO A 64 2.58 -12.52 -6.67
CA PRO A 64 1.29 -13.19 -6.54
C PRO A 64 0.66 -13.05 -5.14
N THR A 65 1.39 -12.55 -4.16
CA THR A 65 0.92 -12.35 -2.78
C THR A 65 0.65 -10.90 -2.43
N ALA A 66 0.84 -9.97 -3.37
CA ALA A 66 0.74 -8.53 -3.10
C ALA A 66 -0.64 -8.08 -2.57
N VAL A 67 -1.70 -8.86 -2.82
CA VAL A 67 -3.08 -8.55 -2.46
C VAL A 67 -3.72 -9.62 -1.55
N LEU A 68 -2.93 -10.59 -1.09
CA LEU A 68 -3.38 -11.70 -0.26
C LEU A 68 -3.19 -11.39 1.23
N THR A 69 -4.05 -11.95 2.06
CA THR A 69 -3.83 -12.02 3.50
C THR A 69 -2.66 -12.96 3.82
N PRO A 70 -2.03 -12.87 4.99
CA PRO A 70 -0.98 -13.81 5.39
C PRO A 70 -1.40 -15.29 5.27
N GLN A 71 -2.63 -15.63 5.67
CA GLN A 71 -3.18 -16.99 5.59
C GLN A 71 -3.37 -17.44 4.13
N GLU A 72 -3.83 -16.53 3.26
CA GLU A 72 -3.96 -16.84 1.82
C GLU A 72 -2.60 -16.99 1.14
N ALA A 73 -1.60 -16.23 1.58
CA ALA A 73 -0.22 -16.36 1.09
C ALA A 73 0.36 -17.73 1.48
N GLU A 74 0.14 -18.22 2.71
CA GLU A 74 0.54 -19.57 3.12
C GLU A 74 -0.08 -20.66 2.24
N ILE A 75 -1.39 -20.57 1.95
CA ILE A 75 -2.07 -21.50 1.03
C ILE A 75 -1.42 -21.48 -0.36
N LEU A 76 -1.07 -20.29 -0.85
CA LEU A 76 -0.38 -20.16 -2.14
C LEU A 76 1.02 -20.79 -2.09
N MET A 77 1.80 -20.59 -1.02
CA MET A 77 3.12 -21.20 -0.88
C MET A 77 3.02 -22.72 -0.83
N GLN A 78 2.05 -23.26 -0.10
CA GLN A 78 1.77 -24.70 -0.09
C GLN A 78 1.42 -25.22 -1.49
N PHE A 79 0.55 -24.52 -2.21
CA PHE A 79 0.22 -24.84 -3.61
C PHE A 79 1.47 -24.88 -4.49
N VAL A 80 2.36 -23.89 -4.40
CA VAL A 80 3.61 -23.84 -5.20
C VAL A 80 4.47 -25.08 -4.93
N ARG A 81 4.67 -25.46 -3.67
CA ARG A 81 5.43 -26.67 -3.29
C ARG A 81 4.79 -27.94 -3.87
N GLU A 82 3.46 -28.11 -3.72
CA GLU A 82 2.75 -29.26 -4.26
C GLU A 82 2.81 -29.34 -5.79
N TYR A 83 2.79 -28.17 -6.46
CA TYR A 83 2.84 -28.09 -7.91
C TYR A 83 4.22 -28.49 -8.45
N VAL A 84 5.28 -28.02 -7.80
CA VAL A 84 6.67 -28.37 -8.11
C VAL A 84 6.94 -29.85 -7.79
N ALA A 85 6.45 -30.38 -6.68
CA ALA A 85 6.58 -31.79 -6.32
C ALA A 85 5.96 -32.75 -7.35
N LYS A 86 5.01 -32.30 -8.17
CA LYS A 86 4.42 -33.03 -9.29
C LYS A 86 5.25 -32.96 -10.58
N GLY A 87 6.48 -32.41 -10.53
CA GLY A 87 7.41 -32.31 -11.66
C GLY A 87 7.15 -31.11 -12.57
N ASN A 88 6.41 -30.12 -12.10
CA ASN A 88 6.22 -28.86 -12.80
C ASN A 88 7.25 -27.80 -12.34
N SER A 89 7.31 -26.66 -13.02
CA SER A 89 8.23 -25.58 -12.70
C SER A 89 7.48 -24.28 -12.42
N VAL A 90 7.99 -23.49 -11.46
CA VAL A 90 7.45 -22.15 -11.14
C VAL A 90 8.58 -21.13 -11.22
N VAL A 91 8.35 -20.04 -11.92
CA VAL A 91 9.14 -18.81 -11.83
C VAL A 91 8.37 -17.85 -10.94
N PHE A 92 8.89 -17.63 -9.74
CA PHE A 92 8.22 -16.84 -8.72
C PHE A 92 8.94 -15.49 -8.56
N ILE A 93 8.29 -14.41 -8.93
CA ILE A 93 8.84 -13.05 -8.87
C ILE A 93 8.24 -12.36 -7.66
N THR A 94 9.08 -11.97 -6.72
CA THR A 94 8.67 -11.22 -5.52
C THR A 94 9.84 -10.44 -4.93
N HIS A 95 9.53 -9.43 -4.15
CA HIS A 95 10.49 -8.71 -3.31
C HIS A 95 10.40 -9.11 -1.84
N LYS A 96 9.47 -9.99 -1.47
CA LYS A 96 9.25 -10.47 -0.09
C LYS A 96 10.21 -11.61 0.23
N MET A 97 11.26 -11.33 1.00
CA MET A 97 12.34 -12.29 1.27
C MET A 97 11.85 -13.57 1.95
N LYS A 98 10.86 -13.50 2.84
CA LYS A 98 10.26 -14.68 3.48
C LYS A 98 9.71 -15.66 2.44
N GLU A 99 8.99 -15.17 1.43
CA GLU A 99 8.43 -15.99 0.37
C GLU A 99 9.53 -16.63 -0.47
N VAL A 100 10.57 -15.82 -0.83
CA VAL A 100 11.74 -16.33 -1.57
C VAL A 100 12.41 -17.49 -0.83
N MET A 101 12.70 -17.28 0.46
CA MET A 101 13.36 -18.29 1.30
C MET A 101 12.52 -19.53 1.53
N GLU A 102 11.20 -19.40 1.45
CA GLU A 102 10.26 -20.48 1.73
C GLU A 102 10.05 -21.44 0.56
N VAL A 103 10.03 -20.93 -0.69
CA VAL A 103 9.60 -21.73 -1.86
C VAL A 103 10.70 -21.93 -2.92
N SER A 104 11.83 -21.19 -2.86
CA SER A 104 12.80 -21.21 -3.94
C SER A 104 13.82 -22.32 -3.78
N ASP A 105 14.05 -23.09 -4.86
CA ASP A 105 15.19 -23.98 -4.99
C ASP A 105 16.43 -23.23 -5.52
N ARG A 106 16.22 -22.16 -6.29
CA ARG A 106 17.26 -21.30 -6.83
C ARG A 106 16.78 -19.86 -6.90
N ILE A 107 17.66 -18.90 -6.55
CA ILE A 107 17.33 -17.47 -6.53
C ILE A 107 18.19 -16.72 -7.55
N ILE A 108 17.56 -15.89 -8.37
CA ILE A 108 18.23 -14.96 -9.28
C ILE A 108 17.84 -13.56 -8.86
N VAL A 109 18.81 -12.74 -8.48
CA VAL A 109 18.59 -11.36 -8.08
C VAL A 109 18.77 -10.44 -9.29
N LEU A 110 17.72 -9.69 -9.64
CA LEU A 110 17.73 -8.70 -10.71
C LEU A 110 17.84 -7.28 -10.14
N ARG A 111 18.75 -6.48 -10.72
CA ARG A 111 18.89 -5.06 -10.39
C ARG A 111 19.20 -4.26 -11.66
N ASN A 112 18.42 -3.18 -11.90
CA ASN A 112 18.58 -2.33 -13.10
C ASN A 112 18.61 -3.13 -14.41
N GLY A 113 17.78 -4.18 -14.54
CA GLY A 113 17.68 -5.02 -15.74
C GLY A 113 18.87 -5.98 -15.93
N ARG A 114 19.71 -6.17 -14.91
CA ARG A 114 20.86 -7.09 -14.95
C ARG A 114 20.82 -8.05 -13.77
N VAL A 115 21.35 -9.25 -13.95
CA VAL A 115 21.58 -10.20 -12.86
C VAL A 115 22.70 -9.65 -11.98
N SER A 116 22.38 -9.39 -10.71
CA SER A 116 23.32 -8.90 -9.68
C SER A 116 23.84 -10.02 -8.77
N GLY A 117 23.15 -11.15 -8.74
CA GLY A 117 23.57 -12.35 -8.01
C GLY A 117 22.72 -13.55 -8.37
N THR A 118 23.29 -14.74 -8.17
CA THR A 118 22.61 -16.02 -8.31
C THR A 118 22.96 -16.86 -7.10
N ILE A 119 21.96 -17.44 -6.44
CA ILE A 119 22.10 -18.37 -5.31
C ILE A 119 21.59 -19.72 -5.80
N ASN A 120 22.43 -20.72 -5.78
CA ASN A 120 22.08 -22.08 -6.20
C ASN A 120 21.44 -22.88 -5.06
N GLU A 121 20.85 -24.02 -5.38
CA GLU A 121 20.08 -24.87 -4.45
C GLU A 121 20.82 -25.18 -3.14
N GLU A 122 22.12 -25.48 -3.21
CA GLU A 122 22.93 -25.79 -2.04
C GLU A 122 23.11 -24.60 -1.07
N GLU A 123 23.05 -23.38 -1.60
CA GLU A 123 23.30 -22.13 -0.91
C GLU A 123 22.00 -21.49 -0.36
N VAL A 124 20.83 -21.78 -0.94
CA VAL A 124 19.54 -21.17 -0.57
C VAL A 124 19.24 -21.35 0.93
N LYS A 125 19.55 -22.54 1.49
CA LYS A 125 19.29 -22.84 2.91
C LYS A 125 20.20 -22.08 3.88
N SER A 126 21.32 -21.54 3.41
CA SER A 126 22.34 -20.86 4.22
C SER A 126 22.40 -19.35 4.00
N VAL A 127 21.87 -18.85 2.87
CA VAL A 127 21.87 -17.42 2.56
C VAL A 127 21.00 -16.65 3.54
N LYS A 128 21.47 -15.46 3.96
CA LYS A 128 20.71 -14.58 4.84
C LYS A 128 19.84 -13.62 4.02
N GLU A 129 18.65 -13.30 4.52
CA GLU A 129 17.77 -12.30 3.91
C GLU A 129 18.51 -10.97 3.65
N THR A 130 19.35 -10.53 4.58
CA THR A 130 20.15 -9.30 4.44
C THR A 130 21.11 -9.32 3.27
N GLU A 131 21.64 -10.48 2.91
CA GLU A 131 22.53 -10.64 1.77
C GLU A 131 21.79 -10.49 0.43
N LEU A 132 20.62 -11.14 0.29
CA LEU A 132 19.76 -10.99 -0.85
C LEU A 132 19.31 -9.53 -1.05
N VAL A 133 18.91 -8.89 0.02
CA VAL A 133 18.50 -7.48 0.03
C VAL A 133 19.66 -6.59 -0.41
N ASN A 134 20.88 -6.81 0.07
CA ASN A 134 22.05 -6.05 -0.35
C ASN A 134 22.36 -6.24 -1.85
N MET A 135 22.18 -7.45 -2.39
CA MET A 135 22.32 -7.70 -3.82
C MET A 135 21.27 -6.94 -4.65
N MET A 136 20.03 -6.82 -4.14
CA MET A 136 18.93 -6.09 -4.80
C MET A 136 19.17 -4.59 -4.80
N ILE A 137 19.59 -4.02 -3.67
CA ILE A 137 19.75 -2.56 -3.49
C ILE A 137 21.14 -2.09 -3.90
N GLY A 138 22.17 -2.92 -3.67
CA GLY A 138 23.57 -2.61 -3.98
C GLY A 138 24.34 -1.87 -2.89
N HIS A 139 23.76 -1.70 -1.73
CA HIS A 139 24.38 -1.19 -0.50
C HIS A 139 23.64 -1.78 0.71
N ALA A 140 24.27 -1.77 1.87
CA ALA A 140 23.63 -2.22 3.10
C ALA A 140 22.36 -1.41 3.38
N LEU A 141 21.27 -2.11 3.68
CA LEU A 141 20.06 -1.47 4.22
C LEU A 141 20.37 -0.93 5.61
N GLU A 142 20.20 0.37 5.79
CA GLU A 142 20.03 0.92 7.12
C GLU A 142 18.67 0.44 7.62
N VAL A 143 18.66 -0.29 8.73
CA VAL A 143 17.41 -0.65 9.44
C VAL A 143 16.85 0.65 10.00
N LEU A 144 15.89 1.21 9.28
CA LEU A 144 15.18 2.40 9.73
C LEU A 144 14.29 1.97 10.90
N LYS A 145 14.60 2.47 12.09
CA LYS A 145 13.70 2.45 13.23
C LYS A 145 13.23 3.87 13.44
N SER A 146 11.95 4.03 13.69
CA SER A 146 11.42 5.32 14.17
C SER A 146 12.26 5.73 15.39
N PRO A 147 13.00 6.84 15.37
CA PRO A 147 13.64 7.34 16.57
C PRO A 147 12.53 7.65 17.56
N GLY A 148 12.49 6.90 18.66
CA GLY A 148 11.61 7.19 19.78
C GLY A 148 12.03 8.51 20.40
N GLY A 149 11.54 9.61 19.89
CA GLY A 149 11.69 10.92 20.49
C GLY A 149 10.52 11.13 21.46
N GLU A 150 10.75 10.93 22.74
CA GLU A 150 9.85 11.38 23.78
C GLU A 150 10.03 12.90 23.94
N GLU A 151 9.27 13.71 23.21
CA GLU A 151 8.91 15.01 23.77
C GLU A 151 7.94 14.75 24.91
N GLU A 152 8.26 15.25 26.10
CA GLU A 152 7.35 15.27 27.25
C GLU A 152 6.07 16.03 26.83
N ASN A 153 5.01 15.29 26.45
CA ASN A 153 3.67 15.80 26.10
C ASN A 153 3.54 16.55 24.76
N PRO A 154 3.79 15.91 23.59
CA PRO A 154 3.56 16.57 22.31
C PRO A 154 2.06 16.89 22.13
N LYS A 155 1.79 18.14 21.73
CA LYS A 155 0.42 18.66 21.53
C LYS A 155 -0.30 17.82 20.45
N VAL A 156 -1.56 17.43 20.75
CA VAL A 156 -2.46 16.86 19.74
C VAL A 156 -2.66 17.90 18.64
N ARG A 157 -2.27 17.55 17.43
CA ARG A 157 -2.39 18.42 16.25
C ARG A 157 -3.60 18.04 15.41
N PHE A 158 -3.88 16.74 15.30
CA PHE A 158 -4.97 16.22 14.48
C PHE A 158 -5.86 15.28 15.30
N SER A 159 -7.16 15.38 15.16
CA SER A 159 -8.10 14.46 15.79
C SER A 159 -9.32 14.17 14.94
N VAL A 160 -9.81 12.96 15.06
CA VAL A 160 -11.09 12.48 14.51
C VAL A 160 -11.92 11.98 15.68
N SER A 161 -13.18 12.40 15.76
CA SER A 161 -14.09 12.02 16.83
C SER A 161 -15.42 11.52 16.27
N HIS A 162 -15.81 10.29 16.63
CA HIS A 162 -17.11 9.68 16.31
C HIS A 162 -17.46 9.67 14.82
N LEU A 163 -16.44 9.50 13.94
CA LEU A 163 -16.63 9.54 12.50
C LEU A 163 -17.32 8.27 12.01
N SER A 164 -18.45 8.47 11.29
CA SER A 164 -19.17 7.37 10.64
C SER A 164 -19.50 7.71 9.19
N ILE A 165 -19.41 6.68 8.33
CA ILE A 165 -19.80 6.71 6.92
C ILE A 165 -20.79 5.59 6.70
N ILE A 166 -22.04 5.96 6.45
CA ILE A 166 -23.18 5.05 6.30
C ILE A 166 -23.83 5.31 4.94
N PRO A 167 -23.56 4.51 3.89
CA PRO A 167 -24.26 4.61 2.63
C PRO A 167 -25.76 4.36 2.82
N LYS A 168 -26.57 4.93 1.93
CA LYS A 168 -28.02 4.77 2.01
C LYS A 168 -28.39 3.29 1.79
N ASP A 169 -29.11 2.70 2.73
CA ASP A 169 -29.60 1.32 2.72
C ASP A 169 -28.51 0.23 2.68
N GLU A 170 -27.27 0.55 3.15
CA GLU A 170 -26.14 -0.36 3.18
C GLU A 170 -25.52 -0.52 4.58
N VAL A 171 -24.61 -1.47 4.71
CA VAL A 171 -23.81 -1.65 5.93
C VAL A 171 -22.85 -0.47 6.10
N PRO A 172 -22.68 0.06 7.31
CA PRO A 172 -21.72 1.14 7.56
C PRO A 172 -20.30 0.77 7.09
N ILE A 173 -19.68 1.67 6.32
CA ILE A 173 -18.28 1.54 5.88
C ILE A 173 -17.34 1.88 7.05
N LEU A 174 -17.67 2.96 7.79
CA LEU A 174 -17.00 3.35 9.02
C LEU A 174 -18.03 3.56 10.11
N SER A 175 -17.73 3.12 11.33
CA SER A 175 -18.62 3.20 12.48
C SER A 175 -17.87 3.71 13.71
N ASP A 176 -18.16 4.91 14.14
CA ASP A 176 -17.69 5.49 15.40
C ASP A 176 -16.16 5.52 15.55
N VAL A 177 -15.46 5.91 14.47
CA VAL A 177 -13.99 5.97 14.42
C VAL A 177 -13.51 7.22 15.16
N SER A 178 -12.66 7.02 16.19
CA SER A 178 -12.08 8.11 16.99
C SER A 178 -10.60 7.85 17.24
N PHE A 179 -9.74 8.86 16.97
CA PHE A 179 -8.31 8.83 17.25
C PHE A 179 -7.69 10.22 17.20
N GLU A 180 -6.48 10.33 17.70
CA GLU A 180 -5.67 11.55 17.70
C GLU A 180 -4.27 11.29 17.20
N ILE A 181 -3.66 12.29 16.55
CA ILE A 181 -2.25 12.27 16.12
C ILE A 181 -1.58 13.54 16.66
N ARG A 182 -0.40 13.34 17.26
CA ARG A 182 0.41 14.45 17.79
C ARG A 182 1.34 15.00 16.71
N GLY A 183 1.86 16.19 16.92
CA GLY A 183 2.96 16.71 16.10
C GLY A 183 4.18 15.81 16.20
N GLY A 184 4.82 15.46 15.08
CA GLY A 184 5.98 14.55 15.05
C GLY A 184 5.64 13.09 15.32
N GLU A 185 4.37 12.70 15.18
CA GLU A 185 3.91 11.32 15.38
C GLU A 185 3.50 10.67 14.06
N VAL A 186 3.85 9.39 13.91
CA VAL A 186 3.29 8.50 12.89
C VAL A 186 2.28 7.56 13.55
N LEU A 187 0.99 7.74 13.23
CA LEU A 187 -0.04 6.77 13.57
C LEU A 187 -0.27 5.82 12.39
N GLY A 188 0.11 4.56 12.55
CA GLY A 188 -0.08 3.51 11.54
C GLY A 188 -1.44 2.86 11.67
N PHE A 189 -2.16 2.70 10.57
CA PHE A 189 -3.38 1.91 10.50
C PHE A 189 -3.10 0.57 9.83
N ALA A 190 -3.17 -0.50 10.61
CA ALA A 190 -3.11 -1.88 10.15
C ALA A 190 -4.52 -2.39 9.85
N GLY A 191 -4.68 -3.17 8.78
CA GLY A 191 -5.95 -3.79 8.43
C GLY A 191 -5.90 -4.41 7.03
N VAL A 192 -6.76 -5.39 6.78
CA VAL A 192 -6.91 -6.00 5.46
C VAL A 192 -7.63 -5.03 4.53
N SER A 193 -7.27 -5.03 3.24
CA SER A 193 -7.93 -4.19 2.23
C SER A 193 -9.46 -4.35 2.27
N GLY A 194 -10.18 -3.23 2.17
CA GLY A 194 -11.66 -3.21 2.20
C GLY A 194 -12.27 -3.09 3.59
N ASN A 195 -11.48 -2.85 4.63
CA ASN A 195 -11.97 -2.62 5.99
C ASN A 195 -12.30 -1.14 6.30
N GLY A 196 -12.25 -0.24 5.29
CA GLY A 196 -12.61 1.18 5.45
C GLY A 196 -11.41 2.14 5.53
N GLN A 197 -10.16 1.65 5.35
CA GLN A 197 -8.96 2.48 5.44
C GLN A 197 -8.93 3.58 4.38
N GLN A 198 -9.21 3.23 3.12
CA GLN A 198 -9.25 4.17 2.01
C GLN A 198 -10.32 5.23 2.24
N GLU A 199 -11.52 4.80 2.64
CA GLU A 199 -12.64 5.69 2.92
C GLU A 199 -12.35 6.64 4.09
N LEU A 200 -11.60 6.18 5.09
CA LEU A 200 -11.11 7.03 6.19
C LEU A 200 -10.17 8.12 5.65
N CYS A 201 -9.19 7.76 4.84
CA CYS A 201 -8.26 8.72 4.22
C CYS A 201 -9.00 9.73 3.33
N GLU A 202 -9.93 9.26 2.49
CA GLU A 202 -10.76 10.10 1.63
C GLU A 202 -11.64 11.07 2.44
N ALA A 203 -12.22 10.62 3.56
CA ALA A 203 -13.01 11.46 4.44
C ALA A 203 -12.17 12.55 5.12
N ILE A 204 -11.00 12.21 5.62
CA ILE A 204 -10.05 13.16 6.22
C ILE A 204 -9.57 14.17 5.18
N TYR A 205 -9.34 13.75 3.96
CA TYR A 205 -8.93 14.64 2.87
C TYR A 205 -10.09 15.49 2.32
N GLY A 206 -11.35 15.10 2.58
CA GLY A 206 -12.55 15.79 2.08
C GLY A 206 -13.05 15.29 0.73
N ALA A 207 -12.53 14.18 0.23
CA ALA A 207 -12.97 13.54 -1.01
C ALA A 207 -14.23 12.66 -0.81
N ARG A 208 -14.58 12.40 0.44
CA ARG A 208 -15.78 11.62 0.82
C ARG A 208 -16.57 12.34 1.92
N THR A 209 -17.88 12.37 1.79
CA THR A 209 -18.78 12.91 2.80
C THR A 209 -18.90 11.94 3.98
N ILE A 210 -19.01 12.50 5.17
CA ILE A 210 -19.26 11.75 6.41
C ILE A 210 -20.71 11.97 6.86
N ASN A 211 -21.29 11.01 7.59
CA ASN A 211 -22.63 11.13 8.14
C ASN A 211 -22.61 11.78 9.53
N THR A 212 -21.66 11.39 10.36
CA THR A 212 -21.47 11.94 11.71
C THR A 212 -19.98 12.05 12.01
N GLY A 213 -19.64 12.82 13.04
CA GLY A 213 -18.30 12.97 13.56
C GLY A 213 -17.71 14.35 13.32
N LYS A 214 -16.51 14.53 13.84
CA LYS A 214 -15.77 15.78 13.78
C LYS A 214 -14.31 15.53 13.44
N ILE A 215 -13.73 16.39 12.59
CA ILE A 215 -12.32 16.36 12.19
C ILE A 215 -11.72 17.71 12.56
N VAL A 216 -10.65 17.69 13.36
CA VAL A 216 -9.98 18.91 13.86
C VAL A 216 -8.51 18.86 13.50
N LEU A 217 -7.98 19.97 12.98
CA LEU A 217 -6.55 20.17 12.68
C LEU A 217 -6.07 21.46 13.35
N ASP A 218 -5.03 21.38 14.18
CA ASP A 218 -4.45 22.49 14.95
C ASP A 218 -5.52 23.29 15.76
N GLY A 219 -6.54 22.58 16.28
CA GLY A 219 -7.65 23.15 17.04
C GLY A 219 -8.78 23.73 16.20
N GLU A 220 -8.66 23.77 14.87
CA GLU A 220 -9.71 24.24 13.97
C GLU A 220 -10.54 23.07 13.43
N ASP A 221 -11.86 23.26 13.37
CA ASP A 221 -12.79 22.31 12.78
C ASP A 221 -12.68 22.34 11.25
N VAL A 222 -12.24 21.23 10.65
CA VAL A 222 -12.11 21.08 9.20
C VAL A 222 -13.13 20.13 8.60
N THR A 223 -14.11 19.70 9.38
CA THR A 223 -15.09 18.65 9.03
C THR A 223 -15.80 18.91 7.72
N HIS A 224 -16.25 20.14 7.49
CA HIS A 224 -17.04 20.48 6.31
C HIS A 224 -16.29 21.34 5.28
N LEU A 225 -14.97 21.50 5.47
CA LEU A 225 -14.14 22.22 4.51
C LEU A 225 -13.98 21.41 3.23
N SER A 226 -13.96 22.11 2.10
CA SER A 226 -13.64 21.53 0.79
C SER A 226 -12.19 21.00 0.72
N ILE A 227 -11.89 20.15 -0.25
CA ILE A 227 -10.53 19.67 -0.51
C ILE A 227 -9.54 20.84 -0.63
N THR A 228 -9.92 21.88 -1.37
CA THR A 228 -9.07 23.06 -1.58
C THR A 228 -8.74 23.78 -0.26
N GLU A 229 -9.73 23.94 0.62
CA GLU A 229 -9.52 24.57 1.92
C GLU A 229 -8.65 23.70 2.82
N ARG A 230 -8.85 22.37 2.82
CA ARG A 230 -8.00 21.42 3.56
C ARG A 230 -6.55 21.41 3.07
N ILE A 231 -6.30 21.51 1.77
CA ILE A 231 -4.96 21.70 1.20
C ILE A 231 -4.34 23.00 1.73
N ARG A 232 -5.08 24.11 1.72
CA ARG A 232 -4.61 25.39 2.27
C ARG A 232 -4.28 25.32 3.77
N LYS A 233 -5.00 24.50 4.53
CA LYS A 233 -4.71 24.20 5.94
C LYS A 233 -3.51 23.27 6.11
N GLY A 234 -2.91 22.76 5.04
CA GLY A 234 -1.73 21.92 5.08
C GLY A 234 -2.00 20.44 5.25
N ILE A 235 -3.08 19.92 4.67
CA ILE A 235 -3.35 18.48 4.56
C ILE A 235 -2.86 18.00 3.19
N GLY A 236 -1.91 17.05 3.19
CA GLY A 236 -1.44 16.32 2.02
C GLY A 236 -2.00 14.89 2.02
N TYR A 237 -2.31 14.35 0.84
CA TYR A 237 -2.83 12.99 0.70
C TYR A 237 -2.20 12.26 -0.48
N LEU A 238 -1.39 11.25 -0.16
CA LEU A 238 -0.89 10.27 -1.09
C LEU A 238 -1.88 9.10 -1.16
N ALA A 239 -2.60 8.98 -2.28
CA ALA A 239 -3.58 7.93 -2.49
C ALA A 239 -2.93 6.59 -2.87
N SER A 240 -3.56 5.47 -2.49
CA SER A 240 -3.11 4.10 -2.74
C SER A 240 -2.98 3.74 -4.22
N ASP A 241 -3.87 4.28 -5.07
CA ASP A 241 -3.79 4.14 -6.53
C ASP A 241 -3.29 5.42 -7.16
N ARG A 242 -1.96 5.47 -7.41
CA ARG A 242 -1.32 6.63 -8.03
C ARG A 242 -1.78 6.91 -9.45
N TYR A 243 -2.16 5.88 -10.22
CA TYR A 243 -2.61 6.04 -11.61
C TYR A 243 -4.01 6.64 -11.70
N LYS A 244 -4.89 6.28 -10.76
CA LYS A 244 -6.27 6.75 -10.75
C LYS A 244 -6.43 8.12 -10.07
N TYR A 245 -5.67 8.35 -8.98
CA TYR A 245 -5.87 9.52 -8.10
C TYR A 245 -4.62 10.38 -7.90
N GLY A 246 -3.44 9.81 -8.14
CA GLY A 246 -2.18 10.44 -7.79
C GLY A 246 -1.56 11.30 -8.89
N MET A 247 -1.71 10.92 -10.16
CA MET A 247 -1.03 11.58 -11.29
C MET A 247 -1.85 11.51 -12.58
N VAL A 248 -1.46 12.32 -13.57
CA VAL A 248 -1.96 12.24 -14.95
C VAL A 248 -0.77 11.83 -15.84
N SER A 249 -0.82 10.63 -16.39
CA SER A 249 0.31 9.99 -17.09
C SER A 249 0.82 10.78 -18.29
N ASP A 250 -0.07 11.43 -19.03
CA ASP A 250 0.24 12.17 -20.25
C ASP A 250 0.68 13.64 -19.98
N MET A 251 0.68 14.06 -18.72
CA MET A 251 1.16 15.38 -18.31
C MET A 251 2.63 15.33 -17.91
N SER A 252 3.33 16.45 -18.10
CA SER A 252 4.72 16.65 -17.68
C SER A 252 4.88 16.61 -16.15
N LEU A 253 6.11 16.52 -15.67
CA LEU A 253 6.40 16.55 -14.22
C LEU A 253 5.95 17.89 -13.62
N SER A 254 6.20 19.02 -14.30
CA SER A 254 5.75 20.33 -13.86
C SER A 254 4.23 20.44 -13.76
N GLU A 255 3.51 19.94 -14.75
CA GLU A 255 2.04 19.94 -14.73
C GLU A 255 1.49 19.05 -13.63
N ASN A 256 2.07 17.86 -13.40
CA ASN A 256 1.68 17.00 -12.30
C ASN A 256 1.91 17.62 -10.92
N LEU A 257 2.97 18.39 -10.72
CA LEU A 257 3.19 19.16 -9.49
C LEU A 257 2.14 20.26 -9.31
N MET A 258 1.73 20.90 -10.43
CA MET A 258 0.71 21.95 -10.43
C MET A 258 -0.70 21.49 -10.12
N LEU A 259 -1.06 20.21 -10.36
CA LEU A 259 -2.45 19.72 -10.24
C LEU A 259 -3.15 20.14 -8.94
N LYS A 260 -2.45 20.06 -7.81
CA LYS A 260 -2.99 20.46 -6.49
C LYS A 260 -2.53 21.87 -6.06
N ALA A 261 -1.38 22.32 -6.54
CA ALA A 261 -0.80 23.60 -6.15
C ALA A 261 -1.38 24.80 -6.88
N SER A 262 -2.24 24.59 -7.89
CA SER A 262 -2.97 25.65 -8.58
C SER A 262 -3.83 26.50 -7.64
N TYR A 263 -4.17 25.98 -6.46
CA TYR A 263 -4.90 26.70 -5.41
C TYR A 263 -4.00 27.47 -4.44
N LEU A 264 -2.69 27.33 -4.56
CA LEU A 264 -1.71 28.03 -3.73
C LEU A 264 -1.17 29.25 -4.49
N GLU A 265 -1.02 30.38 -3.81
CA GLU A 265 -0.47 31.61 -4.39
C GLU A 265 1.01 31.48 -4.81
N ARG A 266 1.67 30.37 -4.44
CA ARG A 266 3.08 30.10 -4.72
C ARG A 266 3.40 30.19 -6.22
N TRP A 267 2.53 29.61 -7.07
CA TRP A 267 2.74 29.50 -8.52
C TRP A 267 1.66 30.17 -9.36
N VAL A 268 0.63 30.69 -8.71
CA VAL A 268 -0.45 31.41 -9.39
C VAL A 268 -0.48 32.85 -8.88
N LYS A 269 -0.42 33.81 -9.79
CA LYS A 269 -0.52 35.25 -9.48
C LYS A 269 -1.63 35.86 -10.31
N HIS A 270 -2.61 36.47 -9.67
CA HIS A 270 -3.81 37.03 -10.33
C HIS A 270 -4.49 36.06 -11.28
N GLY A 271 -4.60 34.78 -10.92
CA GLY A 271 -5.19 33.75 -11.75
C GLY A 271 -4.30 33.22 -12.89
N ILE A 272 -3.08 33.72 -13.04
CA ILE A 272 -2.14 33.32 -14.08
C ILE A 272 -1.02 32.46 -13.50
N ILE A 273 -0.85 31.25 -14.10
CA ILE A 273 0.23 30.32 -13.71
C ILE A 273 1.57 30.88 -14.13
N GLN A 274 2.50 30.94 -13.19
CA GLN A 274 3.88 31.39 -13.38
C GLN A 274 4.80 30.24 -13.82
N TRP A 275 4.60 29.71 -15.04
CA TRP A 275 5.29 28.52 -15.54
C TRP A 275 6.81 28.54 -15.35
N LYS A 276 7.45 29.68 -15.55
CA LYS A 276 8.91 29.81 -15.32
C LYS A 276 9.28 29.43 -13.89
N LYS A 277 8.49 29.86 -12.91
CA LYS A 277 8.70 29.56 -11.50
C LYS A 277 8.35 28.10 -11.18
N VAL A 278 7.24 27.58 -11.76
CA VAL A 278 6.84 26.17 -11.64
C VAL A 278 7.98 25.27 -12.11
N ASN A 279 8.53 25.53 -13.31
CA ASN A 279 9.60 24.72 -13.90
C ASN A 279 10.88 24.76 -13.03
N GLN A 280 11.30 25.95 -12.57
CA GLN A 280 12.44 26.09 -11.69
C GLN A 280 12.28 25.35 -10.36
N ASP A 281 11.11 25.43 -9.74
CA ASP A 281 10.81 24.70 -8.50
C ASP A 281 10.71 23.19 -8.76
N THR A 282 10.20 22.76 -9.94
CA THR A 282 10.17 21.36 -10.36
C THR A 282 11.59 20.79 -10.51
N GLU A 283 12.53 21.54 -11.10
CA GLU A 283 13.94 21.11 -11.20
C GLU A 283 14.55 20.87 -9.81
N LYS A 284 14.28 21.76 -8.85
CA LYS A 284 14.72 21.58 -7.46
C LYS A 284 14.11 20.33 -6.85
N ILE A 285 12.80 20.11 -7.02
CA ILE A 285 12.11 18.93 -6.50
C ILE A 285 12.69 17.65 -7.14
N ILE A 286 12.95 17.63 -8.45
CA ILE A 286 13.62 16.51 -9.13
C ILE A 286 14.96 16.19 -8.47
N ALA A 287 15.77 17.20 -8.15
CA ALA A 287 17.08 17.05 -7.53
C ALA A 287 16.96 16.61 -6.05
N ASP A 288 16.14 17.29 -5.25
CA ASP A 288 15.99 17.06 -3.81
C ASP A 288 15.41 15.67 -3.51
N TYR A 289 14.45 15.25 -4.32
CA TYR A 289 13.78 13.95 -4.20
C TYR A 289 14.44 12.86 -5.06
N LYS A 290 15.58 13.15 -5.70
CA LYS A 290 16.34 12.19 -6.52
C LYS A 290 15.46 11.46 -7.54
N VAL A 291 14.58 12.18 -8.21
CA VAL A 291 13.77 11.67 -9.30
C VAL A 291 14.67 11.50 -10.52
N LYS A 292 14.75 10.28 -11.07
CA LYS A 292 15.50 10.03 -12.31
C LYS A 292 14.65 10.42 -13.50
N ALA A 293 14.79 11.65 -13.96
CA ALA A 293 14.15 12.21 -15.14
C ALA A 293 15.17 13.06 -15.92
N PRO A 294 15.06 13.14 -17.28
CA PRO A 294 15.91 14.02 -18.09
C PRO A 294 15.74 15.50 -17.71
N ASP A 295 14.48 15.95 -17.57
CA ASP A 295 14.10 17.30 -17.17
C ASP A 295 12.62 17.33 -16.72
N TYR A 296 12.10 18.51 -16.38
CA TYR A 296 10.75 18.72 -15.89
C TYR A 296 9.65 18.59 -16.97
N SER A 297 10.00 18.58 -18.24
CA SER A 297 9.04 18.58 -19.37
C SER A 297 8.59 17.18 -19.80
N VAL A 298 9.30 16.14 -19.37
CA VAL A 298 8.94 14.77 -19.72
C VAL A 298 7.63 14.35 -19.07
N ASN A 299 6.85 13.52 -19.76
CA ASN A 299 5.62 12.97 -19.21
C ASN A 299 5.92 12.02 -18.06
N ILE A 300 5.18 12.16 -16.94
CA ILE A 300 5.38 11.31 -15.76
C ILE A 300 5.16 9.83 -16.08
N GLY A 301 4.27 9.50 -17.01
CA GLY A 301 4.01 8.13 -17.46
C GLY A 301 5.22 7.44 -18.09
N SER A 302 6.23 8.18 -18.58
CA SER A 302 7.47 7.62 -19.13
C SER A 302 8.47 7.18 -18.05
N LEU A 303 8.27 7.58 -16.80
CA LEU A 303 9.16 7.23 -15.70
C LEU A 303 8.85 5.85 -15.13
N SER A 304 9.84 5.21 -14.51
CA SER A 304 9.61 4.01 -13.71
C SER A 304 8.68 4.28 -12.52
N GLY A 305 7.92 3.28 -12.06
CA GLY A 305 6.97 3.41 -10.95
C GLY A 305 7.57 4.04 -9.69
N GLY A 306 8.83 3.70 -9.35
CA GLY A 306 9.55 4.31 -8.23
C GLY A 306 9.83 5.81 -8.42
N ASN A 307 10.14 6.27 -9.63
CA ASN A 307 10.35 7.69 -9.91
C ASN A 307 9.04 8.47 -9.99
N GLN A 308 7.97 7.86 -10.52
CA GLN A 308 6.61 8.40 -10.44
C GLN A 308 6.21 8.64 -8.98
N GLN A 309 6.40 7.63 -8.12
CA GLN A 309 6.06 7.70 -6.70
C GLN A 309 6.84 8.80 -5.98
N LYS A 310 8.14 8.93 -6.25
CA LYS A 310 8.97 10.00 -5.67
C LYS A 310 8.42 11.39 -5.97
N LEU A 311 7.99 11.64 -7.21
CA LEU A 311 7.40 12.94 -7.59
C LEU A 311 6.08 13.18 -6.89
N VAL A 312 5.20 12.17 -6.84
CA VAL A 312 3.90 12.29 -6.17
C VAL A 312 4.09 12.48 -4.66
N VAL A 313 4.99 11.73 -4.02
CA VAL A 313 5.35 11.92 -2.60
C VAL A 313 5.87 13.33 -2.36
N ALA A 314 6.78 13.83 -3.20
CA ALA A 314 7.30 15.19 -3.08
C ALA A 314 6.19 16.24 -3.09
N ARG A 315 5.22 16.11 -4.01
CA ARG A 315 4.06 16.99 -4.08
C ARG A 315 3.21 16.94 -2.81
N GLU A 316 2.85 15.74 -2.37
CA GLU A 316 1.96 15.58 -1.21
C GLU A 316 2.62 16.05 0.09
N VAL A 317 3.90 15.80 0.26
CA VAL A 317 4.70 16.27 1.41
C VAL A 317 4.83 17.80 1.43
N ASP A 318 4.99 18.43 0.26
CA ASP A 318 5.03 19.90 0.14
C ASP A 318 3.64 20.53 0.46
N MET A 319 2.54 19.86 0.08
CA MET A 319 1.18 20.28 0.44
C MET A 319 0.86 20.02 1.91
N GLY A 320 1.23 18.85 2.42
CA GLY A 320 0.98 18.40 3.80
C GLY A 320 1.92 19.04 4.82
N ARG A 321 1.77 20.34 5.07
CA ARG A 321 2.62 21.06 6.02
C ARG A 321 2.35 20.68 7.47
N ASN A 322 1.11 20.28 7.79
CA ASN A 322 0.65 19.96 9.14
C ASN A 322 0.29 18.48 9.29
N LEU A 323 -0.41 17.91 8.29
CA LEU A 323 -0.81 16.50 8.23
C LEU A 323 -0.47 15.93 6.86
N VAL A 324 0.22 14.79 6.83
CA VAL A 324 0.41 14.00 5.61
C VAL A 324 -0.23 12.64 5.78
N ILE A 325 -1.13 12.31 4.87
CA ILE A 325 -1.78 11.00 4.79
C ILE A 325 -1.05 10.17 3.74
N PHE A 326 -0.47 9.05 4.14
CA PHE A 326 0.15 8.06 3.27
C PHE A 326 -0.73 6.81 3.23
N ASP A 327 -1.45 6.62 2.12
CA ASP A 327 -2.28 5.44 1.90
C ASP A 327 -1.55 4.49 0.95
N GLN A 328 -1.10 3.34 1.47
CA GLN A 328 -0.33 2.31 0.76
C GLN A 328 0.88 2.90 0.00
N PRO A 329 1.76 3.68 0.65
CA PRO A 329 2.75 4.51 -0.04
C PRO A 329 3.78 3.71 -0.82
N THR A 330 3.98 2.44 -0.47
CA THR A 330 5.01 1.57 -1.05
C THR A 330 4.47 0.52 -1.99
N ARG A 331 3.15 0.48 -2.21
CA ARG A 331 2.49 -0.53 -3.03
C ARG A 331 3.03 -0.56 -4.46
N GLY A 332 3.52 -1.74 -4.88
CA GLY A 332 4.03 -1.97 -6.24
C GLY A 332 5.34 -1.20 -6.53
N LEU A 333 6.16 -0.97 -5.52
CA LEU A 333 7.48 -0.36 -5.63
C LEU A 333 8.58 -1.39 -5.41
N ASP A 334 9.74 -1.16 -6.04
CA ASP A 334 10.96 -1.88 -5.71
C ASP A 334 11.52 -1.48 -4.34
N LEU A 335 12.38 -2.33 -3.75
CA LEU A 335 12.96 -2.09 -2.41
C LEU A 335 13.71 -0.77 -2.30
N GLY A 336 14.34 -0.29 -3.36
CA GLY A 336 15.04 1.00 -3.37
C GLY A 336 14.07 2.17 -3.24
N ALA A 337 12.94 2.10 -3.93
CA ALA A 337 11.87 3.08 -3.84
C ALA A 337 11.15 3.01 -2.49
N ILE A 338 10.89 1.80 -1.95
CA ILE A 338 10.34 1.58 -0.60
C ILE A 338 11.21 2.29 0.45
N ASN A 339 12.51 1.98 0.48
CA ASN A 339 13.44 2.59 1.43
C ASN A 339 13.47 4.13 1.32
N TYR A 340 13.36 4.64 0.09
CA TYR A 340 13.28 6.08 -0.12
C TYR A 340 12.01 6.69 0.49
N VAL A 341 10.85 6.08 0.28
CA VAL A 341 9.56 6.53 0.85
C VAL A 341 9.61 6.48 2.37
N HIS A 342 10.12 5.40 2.95
CA HIS A 342 10.29 5.25 4.40
C HIS A 342 11.16 6.37 5.00
N LYS A 343 12.34 6.65 4.38
CA LYS A 343 13.19 7.76 4.81
C LYS A 343 12.49 9.11 4.73
N THR A 344 11.66 9.30 3.70
CA THR A 344 10.87 10.52 3.55
C THR A 344 9.83 10.65 4.66
N ILE A 345 9.09 9.59 4.97
CA ILE A 345 8.10 9.58 6.06
C ILE A 345 8.76 9.94 7.41
N LEU A 346 9.90 9.31 7.73
CA LEU A 346 10.61 9.57 8.98
C LEU A 346 11.17 11.00 9.02
N LYS A 347 11.69 11.52 7.92
CA LYS A 347 12.14 12.91 7.81
C LYS A 347 10.99 13.91 8.06
N GLU A 348 9.82 13.66 7.50
CA GLU A 348 8.66 14.53 7.71
C GLU A 348 8.14 14.47 9.16
N LYS A 349 8.23 13.30 9.80
CA LYS A 349 8.02 13.14 11.23
C LYS A 349 8.99 14.02 12.06
N GLU A 350 10.31 13.95 11.77
CA GLU A 350 11.33 14.74 12.43
C GLU A 350 11.11 16.25 12.28
N LEU A 351 10.50 16.68 11.16
CA LEU A 351 10.07 18.06 10.94
C LEU A 351 8.82 18.46 11.72
N GLY A 352 8.31 17.58 12.59
CA GLY A 352 7.18 17.84 13.49
C GLY A 352 5.81 17.70 12.83
N LYS A 353 5.70 17.13 11.61
CA LYS A 353 4.40 16.89 10.97
C LYS A 353 3.67 15.72 11.63
N SER A 354 2.34 15.78 11.63
CA SER A 354 1.49 14.63 11.96
C SER A 354 1.38 13.72 10.74
N ILE A 355 1.55 12.42 10.92
CA ILE A 355 1.53 11.46 9.81
C ILE A 355 0.50 10.38 10.10
N LEU A 356 -0.42 10.21 9.16
CA LEU A 356 -1.33 9.07 9.09
C LEU A 356 -0.78 8.10 8.04
N LEU A 357 -0.32 6.93 8.48
CA LEU A 357 0.19 5.87 7.61
C LEU A 357 -0.81 4.73 7.55
N VAL A 358 -1.30 4.41 6.36
CA VAL A 358 -2.13 3.24 6.11
C VAL A 358 -1.35 2.24 5.28
N SER A 359 -1.18 1.02 5.75
CA SER A 359 -0.51 -0.05 5.01
C SER A 359 -1.08 -1.42 5.33
N THR A 360 -1.14 -2.28 4.31
CA THR A 360 -1.41 -3.71 4.48
C THR A 360 -0.16 -4.49 4.87
N GLU A 361 1.03 -3.91 4.69
CA GLU A 361 2.31 -4.51 5.06
C GLU A 361 2.62 -4.22 6.53
N LEU A 362 2.45 -5.23 7.40
CA LEU A 362 2.71 -5.08 8.84
C LEU A 362 4.15 -4.69 9.14
N SER A 363 5.11 -5.16 8.34
CA SER A 363 6.52 -4.77 8.45
C SER A 363 6.74 -3.26 8.28
N GLU A 364 6.01 -2.61 7.36
CA GLU A 364 6.04 -1.17 7.15
C GLU A 364 5.43 -0.43 8.35
N ILE A 365 4.28 -0.91 8.84
CA ILE A 365 3.60 -0.34 10.01
C ILE A 365 4.53 -0.39 11.24
N PHE A 366 5.13 -1.55 11.53
CA PHE A 366 6.04 -1.70 12.67
C PHE A 366 7.35 -0.91 12.53
N ALA A 367 7.84 -0.73 11.30
CA ALA A 367 9.09 0.00 11.07
C ALA A 367 8.95 1.51 11.27
N LEU A 368 7.78 2.08 10.93
CA LEU A 368 7.62 3.54 10.81
C LEU A 368 6.73 4.16 11.89
N SER A 369 5.79 3.41 12.46
CA SER A 369 4.77 3.97 13.33
C SER A 369 5.23 4.09 14.79
N ASP A 370 4.78 5.12 15.47
CA ASP A 370 4.91 5.27 16.94
C ASP A 370 3.75 4.57 17.65
N ARG A 371 2.55 4.69 17.08
CA ARG A 371 1.35 3.97 17.54
C ARG A 371 0.69 3.28 16.36
N ILE A 372 0.03 2.16 16.66
CA ILE A 372 -0.64 1.31 15.66
C ILE A 372 -2.11 1.20 16.03
N ALA A 373 -2.97 1.66 15.13
CA ALA A 373 -4.42 1.45 15.17
C ALA A 373 -4.77 0.25 14.29
N VAL A 374 -5.62 -0.65 14.76
CA VAL A 374 -6.10 -1.79 13.97
C VAL A 374 -7.53 -1.53 13.54
N LEU A 375 -7.78 -1.56 12.23
CA LEU A 375 -9.11 -1.34 11.65
C LEU A 375 -9.70 -2.65 11.14
N TYR A 376 -10.90 -2.98 11.60
CA TYR A 376 -11.67 -4.14 11.12
C TYR A 376 -13.13 -3.77 10.91
N LYS A 377 -13.67 -4.04 9.73
CA LYS A 377 -15.06 -3.73 9.33
C LYS A 377 -15.50 -2.33 9.76
N GLY A 378 -14.65 -1.34 9.45
CA GLY A 378 -14.95 0.07 9.72
C GLY A 378 -14.86 0.51 11.18
N ARG A 379 -14.30 -0.31 12.07
CA ARG A 379 -14.15 0.01 13.51
C ARG A 379 -12.69 -0.12 13.94
N ILE A 380 -12.27 0.75 14.86
CA ILE A 380 -10.96 0.61 15.51
C ILE A 380 -11.08 -0.47 16.59
N MET A 381 -10.33 -1.56 16.43
CA MET A 381 -10.24 -2.67 17.38
C MET A 381 -9.35 -2.34 18.58
N GLY A 382 -8.43 -1.41 18.43
CA GLY A 382 -7.53 -0.90 19.45
C GLY A 382 -6.45 -0.01 18.87
N ILE A 383 -5.82 0.79 19.73
CA ILE A 383 -4.66 1.64 19.40
C ILE A 383 -3.58 1.35 20.45
N TYR A 384 -2.41 0.91 19.98
CA TYR A 384 -1.31 0.42 20.81
C TYR A 384 -0.04 1.21 20.52
N ARG A 385 0.85 1.35 21.51
CA ARG A 385 2.21 1.83 21.25
C ARG A 385 2.98 0.76 20.47
N ASN A 386 3.83 1.19 19.56
CA ASN A 386 4.71 0.26 18.85
C ASN A 386 5.67 -0.41 19.85
N GLY A 387 5.74 -1.75 19.82
CA GLY A 387 6.50 -2.56 20.76
C GLY A 387 5.68 -3.10 21.95
N GLU A 388 4.48 -2.58 22.23
CA GLU A 388 3.60 -3.12 23.26
C GLU A 388 2.69 -4.27 22.75
N ILE A 389 2.61 -4.44 21.44
CA ILE A 389 1.77 -5.48 20.80
C ILE A 389 2.59 -6.29 19.79
N SER A 390 2.39 -7.62 19.78
CA SER A 390 3.05 -8.50 18.81
C SER A 390 2.37 -8.49 17.44
N THR A 391 3.13 -8.87 16.40
CA THR A 391 2.61 -9.03 15.04
C THR A 391 1.45 -10.02 14.98
N ASP A 392 1.56 -11.15 15.70
CA ASP A 392 0.52 -12.18 15.74
C ASP A 392 -0.78 -11.63 16.33
N ARG A 393 -0.67 -10.84 17.41
CA ARG A 393 -1.83 -10.21 18.04
C ARG A 393 -2.50 -9.19 17.12
N ILE A 394 -1.71 -8.37 16.40
CA ILE A 394 -2.28 -7.46 15.36
C ILE A 394 -2.96 -8.28 14.28
N GLY A 395 -2.37 -9.39 13.83
CA GLY A 395 -2.97 -10.28 12.84
C GLY A 395 -4.34 -10.82 13.27
N LEU A 396 -4.50 -11.23 14.53
CA LEU A 396 -5.78 -11.67 15.09
C LEU A 396 -6.82 -10.55 15.11
N LEU A 397 -6.44 -9.34 15.56
CA LEU A 397 -7.32 -8.17 15.55
C LEU A 397 -7.76 -7.77 14.13
N MET A 398 -6.87 -7.88 13.14
CA MET A 398 -7.18 -7.66 11.72
C MET A 398 -8.17 -8.69 11.17
N ALA A 399 -8.22 -9.90 11.74
CA ALA A 399 -9.18 -10.94 11.44
C ALA A 399 -10.50 -10.81 12.22
N GLY A 400 -10.60 -9.83 13.13
CA GLY A 400 -11.80 -9.56 13.93
C GLY A 400 -11.89 -10.33 15.24
N VAL A 401 -10.82 -11.00 15.65
CA VAL A 401 -10.76 -11.70 16.95
C VAL A 401 -10.49 -10.65 18.05
N GLY A 402 -11.52 -10.31 18.81
CA GLY A 402 -11.48 -9.28 19.86
C GLY A 402 -10.66 -9.71 21.11
N GLU A 403 -10.36 -8.73 21.98
CA GLU A 403 -9.58 -8.99 23.21
C GLU A 403 -10.21 -10.03 24.15
N LYS A 404 -11.55 -10.14 24.16
CA LYS A 404 -12.26 -11.08 25.05
C LYS A 404 -12.23 -12.54 24.58
N GLU A 405 -12.00 -12.79 23.29
CA GLU A 405 -11.97 -14.15 22.74
C GLU A 405 -10.57 -14.77 22.74
N ALA A 406 -9.52 -13.98 22.75
CA ALA A 406 -8.13 -14.45 22.71
C ALA A 406 -7.53 -14.75 24.10
N ALA A 407 -8.26 -14.46 25.20
CA ALA A 407 -7.85 -14.83 26.56
C ALA A 407 -8.30 -16.25 26.95
N ASN A 408 -9.09 -16.92 26.12
CA ASN A 408 -9.69 -18.24 26.38
C ASN A 408 -9.22 -19.34 25.40
N GLY A 409 -8.14 -19.12 24.63
CA GLY A 409 -7.56 -20.10 23.70
C GLY A 409 -6.15 -20.52 24.04
#